data_b0a12715f0b4a3514b7b5182fd21ebeb
#
_entry.id   b0a12715f0b4a3514b7b5182fd21ebeb
#
_cell.length_a   1.000
_cell.length_b   1.000
_cell.length_c   1.000
_cell.angle_alpha   90.00
_cell.angle_beta   90.00
_cell.angle_gamma   90.00
#
_symmetry.space_group_name_H-M   'P 1'
#
loop_
_entity.id
_entity.type
_entity.pdbx_description
1 polymer ?
#
loop_
_entity_poly.entity_id
_entity_poly.type
_entity_poly.pdbx_seq_one_letter_code
_entity_poly.pdbx_strand_id
1 'polypeptide(L)'
;MVSGCAVQPEVGTLPTLVEDLAAAARVALDLAERHCGTGEAGCRWYHASWPVLRALGAVNSPGSDDDFFLRAIAAEMDGGARSVLVSGAADAGMLARVGSCLAGRRDVRITVLDRCRTPLEHSLLHAKRFGFAIDVVQADILDFATSRRFDLICTHSFLTFFSAADRRRLVARWHELLKPGGCVITAQRVRPGEKEEITRFPAEDTERLASAAEKLAETQGAAIGIDAASARALAEAYGLHHHTHLIASAQSLECLFVEAGFELEELAPPSMERRRMDLSGAPSNAESCRWRILARRPDGSAR
;
A
#
# COMPACT_ATOMS: atom_id res chain seq x y z
N MET A 1 40.00 24.94 -18.54
CA MET A 1 38.80 24.16 -18.86
C MET A 1 39.00 22.77 -18.30
N VAL A 2 38.44 22.48 -17.15
CA VAL A 2 38.47 21.13 -16.54
C VAL A 2 37.03 20.71 -16.46
N SER A 3 36.67 19.76 -17.37
CA SER A 3 35.37 19.14 -17.44
C SER A 3 35.18 18.25 -16.21
N GLY A 4 34.37 18.68 -15.25
CA GLY A 4 33.95 17.84 -14.12
C GLY A 4 32.97 16.78 -14.61
N CYS A 5 33.46 15.55 -14.72
CA CYS A 5 32.61 14.38 -14.92
C CYS A 5 31.80 14.16 -13.64
N ALA A 6 30.52 14.45 -13.68
CA ALA A 6 29.61 14.07 -12.61
C ALA A 6 29.54 12.55 -12.57
N VAL A 7 30.11 11.94 -11.53
CA VAL A 7 29.96 10.52 -11.23
C VAL A 7 28.48 10.29 -10.91
N GLN A 8 27.78 9.61 -11.80
CA GLN A 8 26.44 9.09 -11.49
C GLN A 8 26.61 8.09 -10.34
N PRO A 9 25.79 8.13 -9.28
CA PRO A 9 25.85 7.11 -8.24
C PRO A 9 25.59 5.75 -8.87
N GLU A 10 26.43 4.79 -8.56
CA GLU A 10 26.22 3.38 -8.94
C GLU A 10 24.82 2.97 -8.49
N VAL A 11 24.02 2.49 -9.43
CA VAL A 11 22.69 1.95 -9.13
C VAL A 11 22.93 0.67 -8.31
N GLY A 12 22.90 0.79 -6.99
CA GLY A 12 22.96 -0.34 -6.07
C GLY A 12 21.90 -1.37 -6.45
N THR A 13 22.24 -2.65 -6.34
CA THR A 13 21.30 -3.74 -6.61
C THR A 13 20.08 -3.59 -5.67
N LEU A 14 18.87 -3.51 -6.23
CA LEU A 14 17.66 -3.43 -5.42
C LEU A 14 17.52 -4.66 -4.51
N PRO A 15 17.01 -4.50 -3.28
CA PRO A 15 16.69 -5.61 -2.42
C PRO A 15 15.74 -6.60 -3.11
N THR A 16 15.97 -7.90 -2.90
CA THR A 16 15.04 -8.92 -3.39
C THR A 16 13.79 -8.93 -2.50
N LEU A 17 12.61 -8.75 -3.11
CA LEU A 17 11.35 -8.85 -2.38
C LEU A 17 11.13 -10.26 -1.85
N VAL A 18 10.87 -10.38 -0.56
CA VAL A 18 10.54 -11.63 0.12
C VAL A 18 9.11 -11.54 0.65
N GLU A 19 8.18 -12.19 -0.05
CA GLU A 19 6.75 -12.22 0.28
C GLU A 19 6.18 -13.62 0.03
N ASP A 20 5.33 -14.13 0.93
CA ASP A 20 4.64 -15.41 0.75
C ASP A 20 3.13 -15.17 0.58
N LEU A 21 2.74 -14.90 -0.66
CA LEU A 21 1.33 -14.67 -1.03
C LEU A 21 0.48 -15.92 -0.77
N ALA A 22 1.02 -17.11 -1.01
CA ALA A 22 0.27 -18.34 -0.79
C ALA A 22 -0.02 -18.58 0.70
N ALA A 23 0.93 -18.32 1.58
CA ALA A 23 0.69 -18.43 3.02
C ALA A 23 -0.35 -17.39 3.50
N ALA A 24 -0.28 -16.16 2.99
CA ALA A 24 -1.27 -15.13 3.31
C ALA A 24 -2.68 -15.53 2.87
N ALA A 25 -2.83 -16.05 1.64
CA ALA A 25 -4.13 -16.47 1.09
C ALA A 25 -4.75 -17.61 1.91
N ARG A 26 -3.96 -18.62 2.32
CA ARG A 26 -4.46 -19.78 3.08
C ARG A 26 -5.12 -19.42 4.41
N VAL A 27 -4.75 -18.32 5.04
CA VAL A 27 -5.28 -17.89 6.33
C VAL A 27 -6.27 -16.73 6.22
N ALA A 28 -6.47 -16.17 5.02
CA ALA A 28 -7.22 -14.93 4.83
C ALA A 28 -8.68 -15.05 5.26
N LEU A 29 -9.36 -16.13 4.86
CA LEU A 29 -10.77 -16.34 5.19
C LEU A 29 -10.98 -16.51 6.69
N ASP A 30 -10.17 -17.37 7.31
CA ASP A 30 -10.24 -17.67 8.74
C ASP A 30 -9.93 -16.42 9.61
N LEU A 31 -8.92 -15.64 9.23
CA LEU A 31 -8.61 -14.39 9.92
C LEU A 31 -9.71 -13.33 9.74
N ALA A 32 -10.26 -13.22 8.53
CA ALA A 32 -11.35 -12.31 8.24
C ALA A 32 -12.64 -12.71 8.97
N GLU A 33 -12.92 -14.01 9.09
CA GLU A 33 -14.07 -14.49 9.85
C GLU A 33 -13.95 -14.16 11.35
N ARG A 34 -12.77 -14.32 11.91
CA ARG A 34 -12.52 -14.08 13.33
C ARG A 34 -12.48 -12.61 13.72
N HIS A 35 -12.03 -11.73 12.84
CA HIS A 35 -11.64 -10.37 13.23
C HIS A 35 -12.37 -9.24 12.49
N CYS A 36 -13.00 -9.52 11.35
CA CYS A 36 -13.68 -8.49 10.56
C CYS A 36 -15.15 -8.34 10.96
N GLY A 37 -15.62 -7.10 10.96
CA GLY A 37 -17.06 -6.82 11.02
C GLY A 37 -17.77 -7.32 9.77
N THR A 38 -19.04 -7.72 9.94
CA THR A 38 -19.95 -8.18 8.88
C THR A 38 -20.93 -7.08 8.46
N GLY A 39 -21.64 -7.27 7.34
CA GLY A 39 -22.60 -6.30 6.80
C GLY A 39 -21.94 -5.23 5.93
N GLU A 40 -22.72 -4.23 5.51
CA GLU A 40 -22.27 -3.18 4.56
C GLU A 40 -21.12 -2.31 5.09
N ALA A 41 -21.12 -2.02 6.40
CA ALA A 41 -20.04 -1.27 7.05
C ALA A 41 -18.84 -2.14 7.44
N GLY A 42 -18.94 -3.47 7.27
CA GLY A 42 -17.88 -4.41 7.62
C GLY A 42 -16.77 -4.44 6.58
N CYS A 43 -15.60 -4.96 6.99
CA CYS A 43 -14.43 -5.07 6.12
C CYS A 43 -14.11 -6.53 5.72
N ARG A 44 -14.99 -7.48 6.06
CA ARG A 44 -14.76 -8.91 5.78
C ARG A 44 -14.59 -9.19 4.29
N TRP A 45 -15.43 -8.58 3.46
CA TRP A 45 -15.35 -8.70 2.01
C TRP A 45 -13.97 -8.31 1.44
N TYR A 46 -13.32 -7.31 2.05
CA TYR A 46 -12.00 -6.84 1.62
C TYR A 46 -10.89 -7.78 2.09
N HIS A 47 -10.82 -8.05 3.39
CA HIS A 47 -9.72 -8.81 3.96
C HIS A 47 -9.78 -10.31 3.67
N ALA A 48 -10.96 -10.87 3.38
CA ALA A 48 -11.08 -12.24 2.89
C ALA A 48 -10.64 -12.37 1.43
N SER A 49 -10.98 -11.38 0.58
CA SER A 49 -10.73 -11.45 -0.86
C SER A 49 -9.32 -11.01 -1.25
N TRP A 50 -8.82 -9.92 -0.67
CA TRP A 50 -7.59 -9.28 -1.11
C TRP A 50 -6.37 -10.20 -1.15
N PRO A 51 -6.01 -10.96 -0.09
CA PRO A 51 -4.85 -11.84 -0.13
C PRO A 51 -5.00 -13.00 -1.13
N VAL A 52 -6.23 -13.50 -1.31
CA VAL A 52 -6.54 -14.57 -2.27
C VAL A 52 -6.37 -14.06 -3.70
N LEU A 53 -6.96 -12.91 -4.04
CA LEU A 53 -6.86 -12.31 -5.37
C LEU A 53 -5.42 -11.95 -5.74
N ARG A 54 -4.62 -11.50 -4.78
CA ARG A 54 -3.19 -11.27 -4.98
C ARG A 54 -2.43 -12.58 -5.24
N ALA A 55 -2.68 -13.60 -4.45
CA ALA A 55 -2.01 -14.90 -4.60
C ALA A 55 -2.34 -15.59 -5.92
N LEU A 56 -3.56 -15.40 -6.43
CA LEU A 56 -3.97 -15.85 -7.76
C LEU A 56 -3.40 -14.98 -8.91
N GLY A 57 -2.86 -13.80 -8.60
CA GLY A 57 -2.42 -12.85 -9.63
C GLY A 57 -3.57 -12.11 -10.34
N ALA A 58 -4.79 -12.19 -9.82
CA ALA A 58 -5.95 -11.45 -10.33
C ALA A 58 -5.82 -9.94 -10.07
N VAL A 59 -5.08 -9.56 -9.04
CA VAL A 59 -4.71 -8.17 -8.71
C VAL A 59 -3.22 -8.08 -8.44
N ASN A 60 -2.58 -6.96 -8.81
CA ASN A 60 -1.13 -6.77 -8.72
C ASN A 60 -0.74 -5.49 -7.96
N SER A 61 -1.29 -5.31 -6.79
CA SER A 61 -0.97 -4.17 -5.92
C SER A 61 -0.53 -4.67 -4.54
N PRO A 62 0.55 -4.16 -3.98
CA PRO A 62 1.43 -3.08 -4.44
C PRO A 62 2.52 -3.49 -5.44
N GLY A 63 2.55 -4.74 -5.92
CA GLY A 63 3.62 -5.31 -6.75
C GLY A 63 4.00 -4.49 -8.00
N SER A 64 3.04 -3.75 -8.59
CA SER A 64 3.31 -2.85 -9.71
C SER A 64 4.27 -1.68 -9.38
N ASP A 65 4.50 -1.41 -8.10
CA ASP A 65 5.33 -0.30 -7.60
C ASP A 65 6.55 -0.77 -6.80
N ASP A 66 6.90 -2.07 -6.88
CA ASP A 66 7.97 -2.68 -6.07
C ASP A 66 9.32 -1.99 -6.22
N ASP A 67 9.72 -1.67 -7.46
CA ASP A 67 10.98 -0.96 -7.74
C ASP A 67 11.06 0.40 -7.02
N PHE A 68 9.95 1.13 -7.01
CA PHE A 68 9.87 2.40 -6.30
C PHE A 68 9.99 2.21 -4.79
N PHE A 69 9.16 1.33 -4.21
CA PHE A 69 9.17 1.11 -2.77
C PHE A 69 10.50 0.55 -2.28
N LEU A 70 11.04 -0.48 -2.94
CA LEU A 70 12.31 -1.09 -2.52
C LEU A 70 13.47 -0.10 -2.61
N ARG A 71 13.55 0.70 -3.70
CA ARG A 71 14.57 1.73 -3.87
C ARG A 71 14.46 2.81 -2.80
N ALA A 72 13.27 3.39 -2.62
CA ALA A 72 13.08 4.50 -1.71
C ALA A 72 13.26 4.08 -0.24
N ILE A 73 12.69 2.93 0.18
CA ILE A 73 12.84 2.42 1.54
C ILE A 73 14.31 2.07 1.85
N ALA A 74 15.01 1.41 0.91
CA ALA A 74 16.41 1.07 1.10
C ALA A 74 17.28 2.32 1.25
N ALA A 75 17.07 3.33 0.42
CA ALA A 75 17.80 4.60 0.50
C ALA A 75 17.60 5.30 1.86
N GLU A 76 16.38 5.35 2.37
CA GLU A 76 16.11 5.93 3.69
C GLU A 76 16.75 5.11 4.83
N MET A 77 16.71 3.77 4.75
CA MET A 77 17.39 2.92 5.74
C MET A 77 18.91 3.06 5.71
N ASP A 78 19.51 3.20 4.52
CA ASP A 78 20.93 3.49 4.33
C ASP A 78 21.28 4.89 4.85
N GLY A 79 20.39 5.86 4.68
CA GLY A 79 20.46 7.21 5.23
C GLY A 79 20.28 7.29 6.75
N GLY A 80 19.98 6.18 7.43
CA GLY A 80 19.90 6.14 8.89
C GLY A 80 18.48 6.02 9.46
N ALA A 81 17.44 5.83 8.66
CA ALA A 81 16.09 5.59 9.18
C ALA A 81 16.04 4.30 10.02
N ARG A 82 15.50 4.39 11.24
CA ARG A 82 15.42 3.28 12.21
C ARG A 82 14.03 3.09 12.83
N SER A 83 13.09 3.98 12.55
CA SER A 83 11.73 3.91 13.07
C SER A 83 10.74 4.04 11.91
N VAL A 84 10.06 2.95 11.59
CA VAL A 84 9.17 2.85 10.42
C VAL A 84 7.73 2.63 10.88
N LEU A 85 6.79 3.37 10.30
CA LEU A 85 5.36 3.14 10.42
C LEU A 85 4.81 2.63 9.08
N VAL A 86 4.19 1.46 9.08
CA VAL A 86 3.29 1.04 8.01
C VAL A 86 1.89 1.52 8.38
N SER A 87 1.38 2.51 7.64
CA SER A 87 0.11 3.19 7.93
C SER A 87 -1.01 2.67 7.03
N GLY A 88 -1.90 1.90 7.62
CA GLY A 88 -2.93 1.17 6.88
C GLY A 88 -2.36 -0.04 6.15
N ALA A 89 -2.97 -1.18 6.35
CA ALA A 89 -2.54 -2.44 5.75
C ALA A 89 -3.74 -3.24 5.24
N ALA A 90 -3.66 -3.74 4.02
CA ALA A 90 -4.64 -4.69 3.49
C ALA A 90 -4.30 -6.13 3.88
N ASP A 91 -3.00 -6.39 3.91
CA ASP A 91 -2.31 -7.63 4.27
C ASP A 91 -0.86 -7.30 4.69
N ALA A 92 0.06 -8.25 4.60
CA ALA A 92 1.48 -8.01 4.88
C ALA A 92 2.27 -7.38 3.72
N GLY A 93 1.62 -7.01 2.61
CA GLY A 93 2.33 -6.60 1.39
C GLY A 93 3.27 -5.41 1.56
N MET A 94 2.85 -4.33 2.22
CA MET A 94 3.73 -3.19 2.49
C MET A 94 4.82 -3.55 3.51
N LEU A 95 4.49 -4.33 4.54
CA LEU A 95 5.47 -4.84 5.50
C LEU A 95 6.54 -5.70 4.83
N ALA A 96 6.18 -6.50 3.82
CA ALA A 96 7.13 -7.30 3.06
C ALA A 96 8.19 -6.44 2.34
N ARG A 97 7.80 -5.27 1.78
CA ARG A 97 8.73 -4.32 1.16
C ARG A 97 9.68 -3.73 2.20
N VAL A 98 9.14 -3.30 3.34
CA VAL A 98 9.95 -2.80 4.47
C VAL A 98 10.90 -3.90 4.99
N GLY A 99 10.40 -5.10 5.22
CA GLY A 99 11.17 -6.25 5.70
C GLY A 99 12.31 -6.65 4.75
N SER A 100 12.06 -6.61 3.44
CA SER A 100 13.07 -6.91 2.41
C SER A 100 14.22 -5.91 2.38
N CYS A 101 14.00 -4.67 2.84
CA CYS A 101 15.02 -3.64 2.93
C CYS A 101 15.82 -3.67 4.24
N LEU A 102 15.50 -4.57 5.19
CA LEU A 102 16.22 -4.63 6.46
C LEU A 102 17.70 -5.04 6.29
N ALA A 103 18.03 -5.87 5.31
CA ALA A 103 19.42 -6.30 5.03
C ALA A 103 20.19 -6.73 6.29
N GLY A 104 19.54 -7.46 7.21
CA GLY A 104 20.11 -7.92 8.47
C GLY A 104 20.15 -6.87 9.60
N ARG A 105 19.65 -5.65 9.39
CA ARG A 105 19.53 -4.62 10.42
C ARG A 105 18.54 -5.05 11.51
N ARG A 106 19.01 -5.11 12.75
CA ARG A 106 18.21 -5.48 13.93
C ARG A 106 17.78 -4.29 14.78
N ASP A 107 18.29 -3.11 14.47
CA ASP A 107 18.06 -1.84 15.15
C ASP A 107 16.87 -1.06 14.55
N VAL A 108 16.28 -1.54 13.46
CA VAL A 108 15.09 -0.95 12.86
C VAL A 108 13.83 -1.39 13.62
N ARG A 109 13.09 -0.43 14.14
CA ARG A 109 11.80 -0.67 14.78
C ARG A 109 10.66 -0.42 13.80
N ILE A 110 9.84 -1.43 13.55
CA ILE A 110 8.71 -1.36 12.64
C ILE A 110 7.41 -1.39 13.45
N THR A 111 6.52 -0.44 13.19
CA THR A 111 5.15 -0.42 13.71
C THR A 111 4.18 -0.59 12.54
N VAL A 112 3.24 -1.53 12.64
CA VAL A 112 2.14 -1.69 11.68
C VAL A 112 0.85 -1.23 12.35
N LEU A 113 0.16 -0.28 11.72
CA LEU A 113 -1.07 0.28 12.25
C LEU A 113 -2.21 0.06 11.26
N ASP A 114 -3.30 -0.50 11.75
CA ASP A 114 -4.56 -0.60 11.04
C ASP A 114 -5.74 -0.61 12.02
N ARG A 115 -6.91 -0.17 11.57
CA ARG A 115 -8.14 -0.23 12.36
C ARG A 115 -8.71 -1.64 12.51
N CYS A 116 -8.37 -2.56 11.59
CA CYS A 116 -8.80 -3.95 11.61
C CYS A 116 -7.68 -4.87 12.10
N ARG A 117 -8.05 -5.85 12.93
CA ARG A 117 -7.10 -6.83 13.45
C ARG A 117 -6.58 -7.78 12.36
N THR A 118 -7.35 -8.10 11.34
CA THR A 118 -6.98 -9.05 10.27
C THR A 118 -5.64 -8.73 9.61
N PRO A 119 -5.39 -7.54 9.04
CA PRO A 119 -4.10 -7.24 8.42
C PRO A 119 -2.94 -7.18 9.44
N LEU A 120 -3.22 -6.91 10.70
CA LEU A 120 -2.20 -6.96 11.77
C LEU A 120 -1.77 -8.40 12.04
N GLU A 121 -2.69 -9.37 12.03
CA GLU A 121 -2.37 -10.79 12.14
C GLU A 121 -1.58 -11.30 10.92
N HIS A 122 -1.96 -10.90 9.71
CA HIS A 122 -1.14 -11.17 8.51
C HIS A 122 0.29 -10.65 8.67
N SER A 123 0.44 -9.45 9.19
CA SER A 123 1.73 -8.83 9.43
C SER A 123 2.56 -9.58 10.48
N LEU A 124 1.95 -10.02 11.58
CA LEU A 124 2.62 -10.84 12.61
C LEU A 124 3.09 -12.19 12.07
N LEU A 125 2.23 -12.87 11.28
CA LEU A 125 2.59 -14.15 10.64
C LEU A 125 3.75 -13.97 9.65
N HIS A 126 3.73 -12.92 8.86
CA HIS A 126 4.81 -12.60 7.93
C HIS A 126 6.12 -12.30 8.67
N ALA A 127 6.11 -11.42 9.65
CA ALA A 127 7.29 -11.06 10.43
C ALA A 127 7.91 -12.29 11.14
N LYS A 128 7.07 -13.15 11.73
CA LYS A 128 7.51 -14.43 12.32
C LYS A 128 8.16 -15.35 11.29
N ARG A 129 7.56 -15.48 10.09
CA ARG A 129 8.07 -16.35 9.03
C ARG A 129 9.45 -15.91 8.53
N PHE A 130 9.67 -14.61 8.41
CA PHE A 130 10.91 -14.04 7.89
C PHE A 130 11.90 -13.55 8.96
N GLY A 131 11.59 -13.81 10.24
CA GLY A 131 12.55 -13.69 11.35
C GLY A 131 12.87 -12.26 11.78
N PHE A 132 11.91 -11.33 11.71
CA PHE A 132 12.06 -9.99 12.25
C PHE A 132 10.92 -9.59 13.18
N ALA A 133 11.16 -8.61 14.04
CA ALA A 133 10.19 -8.15 15.04
C ALA A 133 9.41 -6.94 14.55
N ILE A 134 8.12 -6.87 14.91
CA ILE A 134 7.25 -5.72 14.68
C ILE A 134 6.40 -5.43 15.92
N ASP A 135 6.03 -4.16 16.08
CA ASP A 135 4.92 -3.75 16.95
C ASP A 135 3.65 -3.64 16.08
N VAL A 136 2.50 -4.11 16.58
CA VAL A 136 1.21 -3.90 15.91
C VAL A 136 0.31 -3.02 16.75
N VAL A 137 -0.42 -2.10 16.11
CA VAL A 137 -1.34 -1.17 16.77
C VAL A 137 -2.68 -1.22 16.05
N GLN A 138 -3.73 -1.63 16.77
CA GLN A 138 -5.09 -1.56 16.26
C GLN A 138 -5.71 -0.21 16.63
N ALA A 139 -5.74 0.71 15.67
CA ALA A 139 -6.30 2.05 15.85
C ALA A 139 -6.69 2.67 14.51
N ASP A 140 -7.60 3.66 14.55
CA ASP A 140 -7.77 4.56 13.41
C ASP A 140 -6.58 5.52 13.37
N ILE A 141 -5.96 5.68 12.22
CA ILE A 141 -4.81 6.58 12.03
C ILE A 141 -5.15 8.03 12.31
N LEU A 142 -6.39 8.44 12.07
CA LEU A 142 -6.83 9.82 12.32
C LEU A 142 -6.88 10.16 13.82
N ASP A 143 -7.09 9.15 14.66
CA ASP A 143 -7.19 9.27 16.11
C ASP A 143 -5.96 8.68 16.86
N PHE A 144 -5.01 8.10 16.12
CA PHE A 144 -3.83 7.46 16.70
C PHE A 144 -2.96 8.47 17.45
N ALA A 145 -2.97 8.40 18.78
CA ALA A 145 -2.17 9.24 19.66
C ALA A 145 -0.92 8.49 20.14
N THR A 146 0.26 9.08 19.93
CA THR A 146 1.53 8.52 20.38
C THR A 146 2.57 9.62 20.58
N SER A 147 3.47 9.43 21.56
CA SER A 147 4.67 10.25 21.70
C SER A 147 5.80 9.82 20.77
N ARG A 148 5.71 8.64 20.16
CA ARG A 148 6.70 8.15 19.19
C ARG A 148 6.68 9.03 17.95
N ARG A 149 7.88 9.19 17.35
CA ARG A 149 8.04 9.82 16.02
C ARG A 149 8.79 8.85 15.13
N PHE A 150 8.43 8.86 13.85
CA PHE A 150 8.94 7.93 12.85
C PHE A 150 9.91 8.63 11.91
N ASP A 151 10.92 7.91 11.45
CA ASP A 151 11.80 8.36 10.37
C ASP A 151 11.09 8.18 9.02
N LEU A 152 10.27 7.12 8.91
CA LEU A 152 9.65 6.72 7.67
C LEU A 152 8.21 6.27 7.89
N ILE A 153 7.30 6.73 7.04
CA ILE A 153 5.93 6.21 6.92
C ILE A 153 5.75 5.60 5.55
N CYS A 154 5.39 4.31 5.49
CA CYS A 154 5.12 3.58 4.27
C CYS A 154 3.64 3.24 4.17
N THR A 155 3.03 3.47 3.01
CA THR A 155 1.64 3.11 2.74
C THR A 155 1.39 2.96 1.25
N HIS A 156 0.31 2.28 0.84
CA HIS A 156 -0.02 2.09 -0.58
C HIS A 156 -1.51 2.28 -0.82
N SER A 157 -1.87 3.14 -1.76
CA SER A 157 -3.27 3.43 -2.18
C SER A 157 -4.22 3.78 -1.03
N PHE A 158 -3.72 4.27 0.08
CA PHE A 158 -4.48 4.45 1.31
C PHE A 158 -5.34 5.73 1.29
N LEU A 159 -4.86 6.81 0.66
CA LEU A 159 -5.60 8.08 0.57
C LEU A 159 -6.97 7.93 -0.13
N THR A 160 -7.10 6.96 -1.03
CA THR A 160 -8.35 6.74 -1.77
C THR A 160 -9.50 6.20 -0.89
N PHE A 161 -9.22 5.73 0.32
CA PHE A 161 -10.25 5.30 1.27
C PHE A 161 -10.83 6.45 2.11
N PHE A 162 -10.33 7.65 1.95
CA PHE A 162 -10.74 8.82 2.74
C PHE A 162 -11.42 9.88 1.87
N SER A 163 -12.42 10.56 2.44
CA SER A 163 -13.00 11.76 1.85
C SER A 163 -11.94 12.85 1.65
N ALA A 164 -12.20 13.85 0.83
CA ALA A 164 -11.27 14.95 0.62
C ALA A 164 -10.91 15.69 1.93
N ALA A 165 -11.88 15.82 2.86
CA ALA A 165 -11.64 16.41 4.17
C ALA A 165 -10.73 15.54 5.05
N ASP A 166 -11.00 14.23 5.11
CA ASP A 166 -10.22 13.31 5.93
C ASP A 166 -8.83 13.05 5.37
N ARG A 167 -8.63 13.15 4.04
CA ARG A 167 -7.28 13.11 3.44
C ARG A 167 -6.38 14.23 3.96
N ARG A 168 -6.91 15.46 4.08
CA ARG A 168 -6.15 16.57 4.67
C ARG A 168 -5.77 16.28 6.12
N ARG A 169 -6.70 15.76 6.92
CA ARG A 169 -6.43 15.33 8.29
C ARG A 169 -5.37 14.21 8.33
N LEU A 170 -5.48 13.22 7.44
CA LEU A 170 -4.54 12.10 7.37
C LEU A 170 -3.12 12.56 7.03
N VAL A 171 -2.95 13.39 5.99
CA VAL A 171 -1.63 13.86 5.59
C VAL A 171 -1.01 14.78 6.64
N ALA A 172 -1.81 15.65 7.27
CA ALA A 172 -1.37 16.44 8.43
C ALA A 172 -0.95 15.52 9.60
N ARG A 173 -1.71 14.43 9.83
CA ARG A 173 -1.36 13.44 10.86
C ARG A 173 -0.05 12.73 10.56
N TRP A 174 0.21 12.34 9.32
CA TRP A 174 1.51 11.79 8.95
C TRP A 174 2.65 12.78 9.19
N HIS A 175 2.45 14.08 8.86
CA HIS A 175 3.43 15.11 9.13
C HIS A 175 3.74 15.21 10.63
N GLU A 176 2.74 15.19 11.50
CA GLU A 176 2.92 15.22 12.96
C GLU A 176 3.66 13.98 13.50
N LEU A 177 3.38 12.80 12.92
CA LEU A 177 3.98 11.53 13.35
C LEU A 177 5.44 11.38 12.92
N LEU A 178 5.90 12.10 11.90
CA LEU A 178 7.28 12.06 11.45
C LEU A 178 8.20 12.89 12.36
N LYS A 179 9.45 12.49 12.43
CA LYS A 179 10.55 13.34 12.89
C LYS A 179 10.82 14.45 11.86
N PRO A 180 11.44 15.59 12.25
CA PRO A 180 12.07 16.47 11.26
C PRO A 180 13.02 15.66 10.37
N GLY A 181 13.03 15.92 9.07
CA GLY A 181 13.78 15.14 8.07
C GLY A 181 13.18 13.79 7.69
N GLY A 182 12.17 13.31 8.41
CA GLY A 182 11.48 12.04 8.08
C GLY A 182 10.58 12.17 6.85
N CYS A 183 10.22 11.05 6.21
CA CYS A 183 9.44 11.10 4.98
C CYS A 183 8.28 10.09 4.91
N VAL A 184 7.34 10.38 4.01
CA VAL A 184 6.27 9.45 3.57
C VAL A 184 6.66 8.89 2.22
N ILE A 185 6.60 7.55 2.08
CA ILE A 185 6.72 6.83 0.81
C ILE A 185 5.38 6.20 0.50
N THR A 186 4.75 6.60 -0.60
CA THR A 186 3.43 6.11 -0.98
C THR A 186 3.21 6.11 -2.49
N ALA A 187 2.24 5.32 -2.96
CA ALA A 187 1.72 5.39 -4.32
C ALA A 187 0.20 5.53 -4.27
N GLN A 188 -0.36 6.48 -5.04
CA GLN A 188 -1.77 6.82 -4.99
C GLN A 188 -2.39 6.83 -6.38
N ARG A 189 -3.58 6.22 -6.54
CA ARG A 189 -4.29 6.22 -7.82
C ARG A 189 -4.89 7.58 -8.11
N VAL A 190 -4.57 8.10 -9.28
CA VAL A 190 -5.15 9.32 -9.86
C VAL A 190 -6.04 8.92 -11.03
N ARG A 191 -7.22 9.53 -11.14
CA ARG A 191 -8.21 9.27 -12.20
C ARG A 191 -8.59 10.58 -12.90
N PRO A 192 -7.81 11.02 -13.89
CA PRO A 192 -8.12 12.23 -14.64
C PRO A 192 -9.43 12.10 -15.38
N GLY A 193 -10.22 13.18 -15.45
CA GLY A 193 -11.47 13.20 -16.17
C GLY A 193 -12.67 12.54 -15.52
N GLU A 194 -12.48 11.80 -14.42
CA GLU A 194 -13.60 11.29 -13.62
C GLU A 194 -14.31 12.43 -12.89
N LYS A 195 -15.63 12.32 -12.78
CA LYS A 195 -16.50 13.35 -12.17
C LYS A 195 -17.14 12.90 -10.86
N GLU A 196 -17.33 11.61 -10.68
CA GLU A 196 -17.96 11.06 -9.49
C GLU A 196 -16.97 11.04 -8.33
N GLU A 197 -17.37 11.62 -7.20
CA GLU A 197 -16.56 11.66 -5.99
C GLU A 197 -16.21 10.25 -5.48
N ILE A 198 -17.12 9.29 -5.65
CA ILE A 198 -16.94 7.89 -5.26
C ILE A 198 -16.92 7.02 -6.50
N THR A 199 -15.80 6.36 -6.74
CA THR A 199 -15.63 5.40 -7.84
C THR A 199 -15.93 3.99 -7.33
N ARG A 200 -16.75 3.24 -8.08
CA ARG A 200 -17.11 1.82 -7.83
C ARG A 200 -16.74 0.99 -9.04
N PHE A 201 -16.69 -0.33 -8.86
CA PHE A 201 -16.59 -1.24 -10.00
C PHE A 201 -17.92 -1.24 -10.78
N PRO A 202 -17.89 -1.00 -12.10
CA PRO A 202 -19.02 -1.35 -12.95
C PRO A 202 -19.33 -2.85 -12.88
N ALA A 203 -20.58 -3.24 -13.11
CA ALA A 203 -20.99 -4.66 -13.07
C ALA A 203 -20.16 -5.53 -14.03
N GLU A 204 -19.86 -5.02 -15.23
CA GLU A 204 -19.03 -5.72 -16.22
C GLU A 204 -17.59 -5.96 -15.76
N ASP A 205 -17.03 -5.02 -15.00
CA ASP A 205 -15.67 -5.14 -14.46
C ASP A 205 -15.63 -6.08 -13.26
N THR A 206 -16.69 -6.10 -12.44
CA THR A 206 -16.87 -7.08 -11.38
C THR A 206 -16.94 -8.49 -11.96
N GLU A 207 -17.74 -8.70 -13.01
CA GLU A 207 -17.83 -9.99 -13.70
C GLU A 207 -16.50 -10.40 -14.36
N ARG A 208 -15.79 -9.46 -14.95
CA ARG A 208 -14.47 -9.71 -15.55
C ARG A 208 -13.45 -10.15 -14.51
N LEU A 209 -13.42 -9.48 -13.33
CA LEU A 209 -12.57 -9.86 -12.22
C LEU A 209 -12.94 -11.24 -11.67
N ALA A 210 -14.23 -11.51 -11.50
CA ALA A 210 -14.76 -12.79 -11.01
C ALA A 210 -14.40 -13.95 -11.94
N SER A 211 -14.63 -13.81 -13.25
CA SER A 211 -14.26 -14.80 -14.26
C SER A 211 -12.75 -15.02 -14.34
N ALA A 212 -11.94 -13.97 -14.15
CA ALA A 212 -10.49 -14.11 -14.11
C ALA A 212 -10.02 -14.87 -12.86
N ALA A 213 -10.57 -14.56 -11.69
CA ALA A 213 -10.25 -15.24 -10.43
C ALA A 213 -10.63 -16.73 -10.48
N GLU A 214 -11.81 -17.06 -11.03
CA GLU A 214 -12.28 -18.43 -11.23
C GLU A 214 -11.29 -19.24 -12.09
N LYS A 215 -10.94 -18.75 -13.27
CA LYS A 215 -9.99 -19.42 -14.18
C LYS A 215 -8.59 -19.58 -13.58
N LEU A 216 -8.11 -18.59 -12.84
CA LEU A 216 -6.82 -18.69 -12.17
C LEU A 216 -6.87 -19.74 -11.05
N ALA A 217 -7.97 -19.83 -10.32
CA ALA A 217 -8.14 -20.81 -9.26
C ALA A 217 -8.24 -22.26 -9.78
N GLU A 218 -8.76 -22.49 -11.00
CA GLU A 218 -8.75 -23.82 -11.63
C GLU A 218 -7.35 -24.42 -11.73
N THR A 219 -6.33 -23.60 -11.93
CA THR A 219 -4.94 -24.04 -12.11
C THR A 219 -4.06 -23.83 -10.88
N GLN A 220 -4.30 -22.81 -10.08
CA GLN A 220 -3.45 -22.38 -8.98
C GLN A 220 -4.13 -22.49 -7.60
N GLY A 221 -5.45 -22.64 -7.55
CA GLY A 221 -6.23 -22.57 -6.32
C GLY A 221 -5.84 -23.63 -5.29
N ALA A 222 -5.53 -24.86 -5.73
CA ALA A 222 -5.11 -25.94 -4.84
C ALA A 222 -3.86 -25.55 -4.00
N ALA A 223 -2.93 -24.79 -4.55
CA ALA A 223 -1.73 -24.34 -3.85
C ALA A 223 -2.03 -23.36 -2.69
N ILE A 224 -3.15 -22.65 -2.74
CA ILE A 224 -3.59 -21.70 -1.74
C ILE A 224 -4.84 -22.14 -0.96
N GLY A 225 -5.35 -23.34 -1.24
CA GLY A 225 -6.49 -23.92 -0.54
C GLY A 225 -7.84 -23.29 -0.90
N ILE A 226 -8.00 -22.81 -2.16
CA ILE A 226 -9.25 -22.20 -2.65
C ILE A 226 -9.73 -22.94 -3.91
N ASP A 227 -11.01 -23.22 -4.02
CA ASP A 227 -11.63 -23.71 -5.25
C ASP A 227 -12.08 -22.55 -6.16
N ALA A 228 -12.40 -22.89 -7.43
CA ALA A 228 -12.77 -21.91 -8.44
C ALA A 228 -14.04 -21.12 -8.07
N ALA A 229 -15.07 -21.81 -7.54
CA ALA A 229 -16.32 -21.16 -7.16
C ALA A 229 -16.14 -20.20 -5.99
N SER A 230 -15.35 -20.58 -4.99
CA SER A 230 -14.99 -19.71 -3.86
C SER A 230 -14.16 -18.49 -4.30
N ALA A 231 -13.19 -18.67 -5.21
CA ALA A 231 -12.41 -17.57 -5.76
C ALA A 231 -13.29 -16.58 -6.53
N ARG A 232 -14.24 -17.07 -7.34
CA ARG A 232 -15.25 -16.26 -8.02
C ARG A 232 -16.06 -15.45 -7.03
N ALA A 233 -16.65 -16.11 -6.02
CA ALA A 233 -17.47 -15.43 -5.01
C ALA A 233 -16.72 -14.33 -4.24
N LEU A 234 -15.44 -14.56 -3.91
CA LEU A 234 -14.59 -13.55 -3.28
C LEU A 234 -14.34 -12.35 -4.19
N ALA A 235 -14.11 -12.59 -5.48
CA ALA A 235 -13.91 -11.53 -6.47
C ALA A 235 -15.19 -10.70 -6.71
N GLU A 236 -16.36 -11.37 -6.77
CA GLU A 236 -17.68 -10.71 -6.84
C GLU A 236 -17.92 -9.82 -5.60
N ALA A 237 -17.67 -10.35 -4.40
CA ALA A 237 -17.80 -9.57 -3.15
C ALA A 237 -16.85 -8.38 -3.14
N TYR A 238 -15.61 -8.56 -3.60
CA TYR A 238 -14.65 -7.46 -3.74
C TYR A 238 -15.16 -6.38 -4.70
N GLY A 239 -15.57 -6.74 -5.91
CA GLY A 239 -16.05 -5.78 -6.91
C GLY A 239 -17.33 -5.05 -6.47
N LEU A 240 -18.27 -5.78 -5.83
CA LEU A 240 -19.53 -5.22 -5.36
C LEU A 240 -19.36 -4.17 -4.27
N HIS A 241 -18.47 -4.41 -3.32
CA HIS A 241 -18.32 -3.55 -2.13
C HIS A 241 -17.17 -2.55 -2.23
N HIS A 242 -16.19 -2.79 -3.11
CA HIS A 242 -15.03 -1.92 -3.23
C HIS A 242 -15.42 -0.56 -3.81
N HIS A 243 -15.11 0.48 -3.06
CA HIS A 243 -15.26 1.85 -3.51
C HIS A 243 -14.08 2.70 -3.04
N THR A 244 -13.79 3.74 -3.78
CA THR A 244 -12.71 4.69 -3.47
C THR A 244 -13.14 6.10 -3.77
N HIS A 245 -12.65 7.04 -2.98
CA HIS A 245 -12.83 8.46 -3.25
C HIS A 245 -11.88 8.93 -4.34
N LEU A 246 -12.38 9.79 -5.22
CA LEU A 246 -11.64 10.33 -6.34
C LEU A 246 -10.43 11.17 -5.90
N ILE A 247 -9.30 10.94 -6.57
CA ILE A 247 -8.16 11.85 -6.65
C ILE A 247 -8.02 12.22 -8.13
N ALA A 248 -8.44 13.43 -8.49
CA ALA A 248 -8.64 13.82 -9.88
C ALA A 248 -7.35 14.13 -10.64
N SER A 249 -6.28 14.55 -9.95
CA SER A 249 -5.03 14.96 -10.62
C SER A 249 -3.80 14.81 -9.72
N ALA A 250 -2.62 14.77 -10.34
CA ALA A 250 -1.36 14.85 -9.63
C ALA A 250 -1.21 16.17 -8.86
N GLN A 251 -1.74 17.26 -9.43
CA GLN A 251 -1.73 18.57 -8.77
C GLN A 251 -2.53 18.56 -7.45
N SER A 252 -3.65 17.84 -7.40
CA SER A 252 -4.41 17.70 -6.15
C SER A 252 -3.64 16.92 -5.09
N LEU A 253 -2.80 15.94 -5.49
CA LEU A 253 -1.87 15.28 -4.57
C LEU A 253 -0.77 16.23 -4.11
N GLU A 254 -0.15 16.97 -5.04
CA GLU A 254 0.89 17.97 -4.72
C GLU A 254 0.37 18.99 -3.70
N CYS A 255 -0.76 19.63 -3.98
CA CYS A 255 -1.38 20.59 -3.06
C CYS A 255 -1.63 19.97 -1.69
N LEU A 256 -2.16 18.73 -1.63
CA LEU A 256 -2.47 18.06 -0.39
C LEU A 256 -1.25 17.88 0.53
N PHE A 257 -0.10 17.50 -0.03
CA PHE A 257 1.13 17.33 0.75
C PHE A 257 1.80 18.67 1.10
N VAL A 258 1.86 19.60 0.15
CA VAL A 258 2.45 20.93 0.36
C VAL A 258 1.68 21.73 1.40
N GLU A 259 0.33 21.72 1.36
CA GLU A 259 -0.53 22.36 2.37
C GLU A 259 -0.31 21.78 3.78
N ALA A 260 0.05 20.51 3.89
CA ALA A 260 0.39 19.87 5.15
C ALA A 260 1.84 20.13 5.62
N GLY A 261 2.63 20.89 4.85
CA GLY A 261 4.00 21.27 5.20
C GLY A 261 5.08 20.32 4.71
N PHE A 262 4.79 19.44 3.76
CA PHE A 262 5.79 18.55 3.14
C PHE A 262 6.51 19.23 1.97
N GLU A 263 7.76 18.82 1.75
CA GLU A 263 8.51 19.02 0.51
C GLU A 263 8.44 17.74 -0.31
N LEU A 264 8.04 17.84 -1.61
CA LEU A 264 7.94 16.70 -2.50
C LEU A 264 9.29 16.45 -3.18
N GLU A 265 9.93 15.34 -2.87
CA GLU A 265 11.17 14.90 -3.52
C GLU A 265 10.88 14.06 -4.78
N GLU A 266 9.77 13.31 -4.78
CA GLU A 266 9.29 12.60 -5.96
C GLU A 266 7.77 12.70 -6.04
N LEU A 267 7.25 13.09 -7.20
CA LEU A 267 5.86 13.00 -7.60
C LEU A 267 5.83 12.59 -9.07
N ALA A 268 5.75 11.31 -9.35
CA ALA A 268 5.92 10.77 -10.69
C ALA A 268 4.89 9.68 -11.03
N PRO A 269 4.40 9.61 -12.28
CA PRO A 269 3.60 8.49 -12.75
C PRO A 269 4.48 7.24 -12.90
N PRO A 270 3.88 6.01 -12.94
CA PRO A 270 4.61 4.79 -13.24
C PRO A 270 5.13 4.82 -14.69
N SER A 271 6.12 3.96 -14.99
CA SER A 271 6.56 3.74 -16.36
C SER A 271 5.42 3.25 -17.25
N MET A 272 5.47 3.58 -18.57
CA MET A 272 4.43 3.23 -19.55
C MET A 272 4.13 1.73 -19.63
N GLU A 273 5.14 0.87 -19.44
CA GLU A 273 4.98 -0.59 -19.49
C GLU A 273 4.12 -1.13 -18.35
N ARG A 274 4.12 -0.48 -17.18
CA ARG A 274 3.41 -0.92 -15.95
C ARG A 274 1.96 -0.43 -15.87
N ARG A 275 1.53 0.49 -16.74
CA ARG A 275 0.15 1.00 -16.73
C ARG A 275 -0.90 -0.04 -17.12
N ARG A 276 -0.52 -1.13 -17.80
CA ARG A 276 -1.45 -2.06 -18.48
C ARG A 276 -2.02 -3.20 -17.63
N MET A 277 -1.56 -3.44 -16.40
CA MET A 277 -1.85 -4.69 -15.70
C MET A 277 -2.45 -4.58 -14.31
N ASP A 278 -2.95 -3.40 -13.90
CA ASP A 278 -3.42 -3.26 -12.53
C ASP A 278 -4.94 -3.18 -12.42
N LEU A 279 -5.56 -4.33 -12.14
CA LEU A 279 -6.98 -4.50 -11.90
C LEU A 279 -7.39 -4.28 -10.43
N SER A 280 -6.48 -3.89 -9.54
CA SER A 280 -6.71 -3.81 -8.10
C SER A 280 -7.59 -2.63 -7.64
N GLY A 281 -8.01 -1.77 -8.54
CA GLY A 281 -8.99 -0.73 -8.27
C GLY A 281 -10.06 -0.71 -9.34
N ALA A 282 -11.20 -0.08 -9.06
CA ALA A 282 -12.22 0.10 -10.07
C ALA A 282 -11.59 0.65 -11.35
N PRO A 283 -11.77 -0.03 -12.49
CA PRO A 283 -11.24 0.48 -13.74
C PRO A 283 -11.87 1.84 -14.01
N SER A 284 -11.03 2.72 -14.43
CA SER A 284 -11.41 4.04 -14.90
C SER A 284 -10.81 4.23 -16.31
N ASN A 285 -10.79 5.42 -16.84
CA ASN A 285 -10.25 5.69 -18.18
C ASN A 285 -8.77 5.26 -18.32
N ALA A 286 -8.27 5.22 -19.56
CA ALA A 286 -6.92 4.79 -19.90
C ALA A 286 -5.79 5.66 -19.29
N GLU A 287 -6.13 6.85 -18.78
CA GLU A 287 -5.18 7.78 -18.16
C GLU A 287 -4.99 7.52 -16.66
N SER A 288 -5.85 6.68 -16.07
CA SER A 288 -5.76 6.35 -14.65
C SER A 288 -4.50 5.56 -14.33
N CYS A 289 -3.73 6.05 -13.38
CA CYS A 289 -2.50 5.38 -12.95
C CYS A 289 -2.18 5.70 -11.49
N ARG A 290 -1.23 4.96 -10.91
CA ARG A 290 -0.70 5.29 -9.58
C ARG A 290 0.47 6.24 -9.72
N TRP A 291 0.39 7.36 -9.01
CA TRP A 291 1.48 8.30 -8.85
C TRP A 291 2.29 7.95 -7.62
N ARG A 292 3.60 7.89 -7.79
CA ARG A 292 4.60 7.61 -6.76
C ARG A 292 4.96 8.90 -6.06
N ILE A 293 5.01 8.86 -4.74
CA ILE A 293 5.21 10.04 -3.90
C ILE A 293 6.27 9.73 -2.85
N LEU A 294 7.31 10.55 -2.83
CA LEU A 294 8.23 10.69 -1.71
C LEU A 294 8.10 12.11 -1.19
N ALA A 295 7.56 12.26 0.01
CA ALA A 295 7.27 13.55 0.63
C ALA A 295 8.01 13.67 1.96
N ARG A 296 8.89 14.66 2.09
CA ARG A 296 9.74 14.86 3.26
C ARG A 296 9.19 15.94 4.18
N ARG A 297 9.20 15.68 5.48
CA ARG A 297 9.02 16.71 6.48
C ARG A 297 10.30 17.52 6.60
N PRO A 298 10.31 18.86 6.42
CA PRO A 298 11.49 19.69 6.58
C PRO A 298 12.15 19.55 7.95
N ASP A 299 13.46 19.70 8.03
CA ASP A 299 14.25 19.62 9.28
C ASP A 299 13.97 20.74 10.29
N GLY A 300 13.20 21.74 9.93
CA GLY A 300 12.88 22.87 10.82
C GLY A 300 14.07 23.83 11.09
N SER A 301 15.20 23.64 10.44
CA SER A 301 16.43 24.42 10.69
C SER A 301 16.64 25.59 9.73
N ALA A 302 15.62 25.99 8.97
CA ALA A 302 15.73 27.10 8.03
C ALA A 302 14.53 28.06 8.12
N ARG A 303 14.52 28.94 9.13
CA ARG A 303 13.95 30.30 9.05
C ARG A 303 14.68 31.23 10.03
#